data_7f10c297d537a0d7633bb74e2f0a874f
#
_entry.id   7f10c297d537a0d7633bb74e2f0a874f
#
_cell.length_a   1.000
_cell.length_b   1.000
_cell.length_c   1.000
_cell.angle_alpha   90.00
_cell.angle_beta   90.00
_cell.angle_gamma   90.00
#
_symmetry.space_group_name_H-M   'P 1'
#
loop_
_entity.id
_entity.type
_entity.pdbx_description
1 polymer ?
#
loop_
_entity_poly.entity_id
_entity_poly.type
_entity_poly.pdbx_seq_one_letter_code
_entity_poly.pdbx_strand_id
1 'polypeptide(L)'
;MAQPKRLRHRVPVKLRHHWKLVALCVAFLAACWGVFGSGTVRPYVTASGSAGAEAAVRDVTGSRELFDASAPHQVTLTFRDESYQDMLTEYFKDGDKKYVEADLTVDGTRIPSVGIRLKGNSTLQGLTWKGRSRVRSGRAGGLPGGRPPDGFRPPDGFRPPDGQAPSDGQTRPGGQTQGDGQAQTRGQAQPGAQRPGGGRPGGFGASLKAEEPENLPWLISFDEFVEGRRYQGHTQLAVRPAAMQSPALLNEALAIAMVGAAGEPTQRSAYASFAVNGRAAAPRLLVEYLDEGYAERLGHGVLYKSLASSRFAYQGEDQTEYADDFKQVNLKGERDLQPVIDLIRWVEQSSAEEFATGLAARLDVESFARYVALQKVLLNFDDMAGPGRNYYLWYDLDTARFKVISWDLNFAFNGDATAGPDDTITMGSPRTPQSEQPQAGQRAGGPKGGIGHTLKEKFLADAGFKKLYEREYATLYRDLLGDGTAAGLLDQALAAYGRNEGADTAKAEKEAATLRKTLETRTQALKSLT
;
A
#
# COMPACT_ATOMS: atom_id res chain seq x y z
N MET A 1 -4.83 -12.34 -74.79
CA MET A 1 -5.74 -11.34 -74.21
C MET A 1 -6.50 -11.99 -73.06
N ALA A 2 -6.17 -11.68 -71.81
CA ALA A 2 -6.84 -12.23 -70.63
C ALA A 2 -8.06 -11.37 -70.29
N GLN A 3 -9.24 -11.99 -70.21
CA GLN A 3 -10.50 -11.31 -69.90
C GLN A 3 -10.48 -10.81 -68.46
N PRO A 4 -10.96 -9.60 -68.12
CA PRO A 4 -11.03 -9.08 -66.80
C PRO A 4 -12.01 -9.88 -65.91
N LYS A 5 -11.54 -10.55 -64.87
CA LYS A 5 -12.37 -11.25 -63.90
C LYS A 5 -13.33 -10.25 -63.24
N ARG A 6 -14.63 -10.44 -63.42
CA ARG A 6 -15.70 -9.59 -62.92
C ARG A 6 -15.60 -9.51 -61.40
N LEU A 7 -15.62 -8.30 -60.82
CA LEU A 7 -15.56 -7.95 -59.38
C LEU A 7 -16.53 -8.75 -58.50
N ARG A 8 -17.59 -9.31 -59.07
CA ARG A 8 -18.63 -10.11 -58.39
C ARG A 8 -18.10 -11.36 -57.63
N HIS A 9 -16.93 -11.89 -58.01
CA HIS A 9 -16.37 -13.10 -57.36
C HIS A 9 -15.47 -12.82 -56.14
N ARG A 10 -15.20 -11.55 -55.80
CA ARG A 10 -14.39 -11.17 -54.64
C ARG A 10 -15.20 -10.89 -53.38
N VAL A 11 -16.54 -10.85 -53.47
CA VAL A 11 -17.42 -10.57 -52.35
C VAL A 11 -17.93 -11.89 -51.76
N PRO A 12 -17.73 -12.13 -50.43
CA PRO A 12 -18.20 -13.35 -49.76
C PRO A 12 -19.69 -13.57 -49.97
N VAL A 13 -20.10 -14.83 -50.17
CA VAL A 13 -21.50 -15.22 -50.52
C VAL A 13 -22.49 -14.72 -49.45
N LYS A 14 -22.10 -14.74 -48.15
CA LYS A 14 -22.92 -14.22 -47.04
C LYS A 14 -23.20 -12.71 -47.16
N LEU A 15 -22.22 -11.92 -47.62
CA LEU A 15 -22.40 -10.48 -47.84
C LEU A 15 -23.35 -10.19 -49.01
N ARG A 16 -23.32 -11.01 -50.09
CA ARG A 16 -24.25 -10.90 -51.22
C ARG A 16 -25.67 -11.31 -50.88
N HIS A 17 -25.82 -12.28 -49.95
CA HIS A 17 -27.15 -12.76 -49.56
C HIS A 17 -27.87 -11.75 -48.64
N HIS A 18 -27.12 -11.05 -47.80
CA HIS A 18 -27.65 -10.08 -46.86
C HIS A 18 -27.32 -8.63 -47.22
N TRP A 19 -27.11 -8.34 -48.52
CA TRP A 19 -26.68 -7.01 -48.97
C TRP A 19 -27.62 -5.88 -48.52
N LYS A 20 -28.93 -6.15 -48.37
CA LYS A 20 -29.91 -5.17 -47.86
C LYS A 20 -29.65 -4.80 -46.38
N LEU A 21 -29.28 -5.77 -45.55
CA LEU A 21 -28.88 -5.53 -44.14
C LEU A 21 -27.57 -4.73 -44.08
N VAL A 22 -26.59 -5.09 -44.90
CA VAL A 22 -25.32 -4.36 -44.97
C VAL A 22 -25.56 -2.93 -45.46
N ALA A 23 -26.40 -2.72 -46.47
CA ALA A 23 -26.75 -1.40 -46.95
C ALA A 23 -27.49 -0.57 -45.88
N LEU A 24 -28.38 -1.19 -45.09
CA LEU A 24 -29.07 -0.55 -43.98
C LEU A 24 -28.09 -0.14 -42.87
N CYS A 25 -27.16 -1.00 -42.50
CA CYS A 25 -26.12 -0.69 -41.52
C CYS A 25 -25.19 0.44 -42.00
N VAL A 26 -24.77 0.42 -43.26
CA VAL A 26 -23.95 1.49 -43.84
C VAL A 26 -24.72 2.81 -43.89
N ALA A 27 -26.01 2.79 -44.29
CA ALA A 27 -26.86 3.98 -44.28
C ALA A 27 -27.08 4.53 -42.86
N PHE A 28 -27.27 3.65 -41.87
CA PHE A 28 -27.38 4.01 -40.45
C PHE A 28 -26.08 4.63 -39.92
N LEU A 29 -24.94 4.00 -40.21
CA LEU A 29 -23.63 4.54 -39.83
C LEU A 29 -23.33 5.88 -40.50
N ALA A 30 -23.69 6.03 -41.78
CA ALA A 30 -23.54 7.29 -42.50
C ALA A 30 -24.47 8.38 -41.96
N ALA A 31 -25.71 8.04 -41.57
CA ALA A 31 -26.62 8.97 -40.87
C ALA A 31 -26.08 9.36 -39.48
N CYS A 32 -25.59 8.40 -38.71
CA CYS A 32 -24.94 8.67 -37.45
C CYS A 32 -23.70 9.57 -37.63
N TRP A 33 -22.87 9.29 -38.61
CA TRP A 33 -21.70 10.12 -38.93
C TRP A 33 -22.09 11.52 -39.41
N GLY A 34 -23.17 11.66 -40.23
CA GLY A 34 -23.69 12.95 -40.70
C GLY A 34 -24.31 13.80 -39.55
N VAL A 35 -24.92 13.15 -38.58
CA VAL A 35 -25.55 13.85 -37.42
C VAL A 35 -24.54 14.11 -36.30
N PHE A 36 -23.60 13.19 -36.05
CA PHE A 36 -22.68 13.25 -34.93
C PHE A 36 -21.21 13.40 -35.30
N GLY A 37 -20.85 13.23 -36.60
CA GLY A 37 -19.47 13.15 -37.05
C GLY A 37 -18.67 14.45 -37.06
N SER A 38 -19.30 15.59 -36.78
CA SER A 38 -18.62 16.89 -36.64
C SER A 38 -18.56 17.37 -35.18
N GLY A 39 -19.15 16.61 -34.26
CA GLY A 39 -19.10 16.89 -32.85
C GLY A 39 -18.18 15.88 -32.14
N THR A 40 -17.12 16.33 -31.51
CA THR A 40 -16.44 15.51 -30.51
C THR A 40 -17.48 15.18 -29.46
N VAL A 41 -17.95 13.91 -29.39
CA VAL A 41 -18.81 13.45 -28.30
C VAL A 41 -17.92 13.44 -27.06
N ARG A 42 -17.87 14.57 -26.37
CA ARG A 42 -17.43 14.57 -24.98
C ARG A 42 -18.51 13.84 -24.22
N PRO A 43 -18.20 12.84 -23.38
CA PRO A 43 -19.19 12.28 -22.50
C PRO A 43 -19.77 13.43 -21.68
N TYR A 44 -21.05 13.69 -21.86
CA TYR A 44 -21.78 14.69 -21.08
C TYR A 44 -21.91 14.08 -19.69
N VAL A 45 -20.92 14.33 -18.84
CA VAL A 45 -21.13 14.23 -17.40
C VAL A 45 -22.08 15.36 -17.10
N THR A 46 -23.34 15.02 -16.82
CA THR A 46 -24.27 15.95 -16.19
C THR A 46 -23.82 16.24 -14.77
N ALA A 47 -22.70 16.95 -14.65
CA ALA A 47 -22.56 17.86 -13.55
C ALA A 47 -23.50 19.02 -13.89
N SER A 48 -24.64 19.09 -13.24
CA SER A 48 -25.45 20.31 -13.16
C SER A 48 -24.65 21.32 -12.34
N GLY A 49 -23.60 21.85 -12.95
CA GLY A 49 -22.72 22.86 -12.40
C GLY A 49 -22.52 23.89 -13.49
N SER A 50 -23.04 25.07 -13.28
CA SER A 50 -22.76 26.27 -14.06
C SER A 50 -21.27 26.33 -14.42
N ALA A 51 -20.97 26.37 -15.73
CA ALA A 51 -19.66 26.70 -16.22
C ALA A 51 -19.22 28.02 -15.55
N GLY A 52 -18.13 27.97 -14.76
CA GLY A 52 -17.45 29.16 -14.29
C GLY A 52 -17.48 29.47 -12.79
N ALA A 53 -17.99 28.60 -11.93
CA ALA A 53 -17.67 28.67 -10.51
C ALA A 53 -16.60 27.59 -10.23
N GLU A 54 -15.34 27.96 -10.09
CA GLU A 54 -14.44 27.20 -9.23
C GLU A 54 -15.21 26.94 -7.95
N ALA A 55 -15.44 25.66 -7.61
CA ALA A 55 -16.09 25.33 -6.35
C ALA A 55 -15.28 26.03 -5.26
N ALA A 56 -15.92 27.03 -4.60
CA ALA A 56 -15.21 27.87 -3.66
C ALA A 56 -14.62 26.96 -2.58
N VAL A 57 -13.31 26.79 -2.58
CA VAL A 57 -12.59 25.99 -1.62
C VAL A 57 -12.90 26.57 -0.25
N ARG A 58 -13.59 25.78 0.59
CA ARG A 58 -13.93 26.15 1.98
C ARG A 58 -12.85 25.60 2.89
N ASP A 59 -11.76 26.33 3.02
CA ASP A 59 -10.68 25.93 3.91
C ASP A 59 -10.98 26.39 5.35
N VAL A 60 -11.08 25.45 6.26
CA VAL A 60 -11.23 25.70 7.69
C VAL A 60 -9.83 25.87 8.29
N THR A 61 -9.52 27.06 8.75
CA THR A 61 -8.19 27.45 9.22
C THR A 61 -7.76 26.70 10.51
N GLY A 62 -8.68 26.43 11.41
CA GLY A 62 -8.38 25.86 12.73
C GLY A 62 -7.77 26.87 13.70
N SER A 63 -7.58 26.47 14.95
CA SER A 63 -6.98 27.28 16.03
C SER A 63 -5.47 27.11 16.14
N ARG A 64 -4.93 26.00 15.62
CA ARG A 64 -3.52 25.61 15.66
C ARG A 64 -3.17 24.82 14.40
N GLU A 65 -1.90 24.81 14.00
CA GLU A 65 -1.40 23.98 12.90
C GLU A 65 -1.52 22.51 13.26
N LEU A 66 -2.17 21.72 12.37
CA LEU A 66 -2.56 20.32 12.61
C LEU A 66 -1.37 19.39 12.87
N PHE A 67 -0.23 19.67 12.27
CA PHE A 67 0.97 18.84 12.38
C PHE A 67 2.07 19.49 13.24
N ASP A 68 1.71 20.43 14.12
CA ASP A 68 2.63 20.99 15.10
C ASP A 68 2.96 19.94 16.18
N ALA A 69 4.05 19.18 15.95
CA ALA A 69 4.52 18.16 16.89
C ALA A 69 5.02 18.73 18.23
N SER A 70 5.17 20.05 18.38
CA SER A 70 5.63 20.68 19.63
C SER A 70 4.56 20.73 20.71
N ALA A 71 3.29 20.58 20.35
CA ALA A 71 2.14 20.70 21.24
C ALA A 71 1.22 19.47 21.17
N PRO A 72 0.51 19.10 22.26
CA PRO A 72 -0.49 18.06 22.20
C PRO A 72 -1.73 18.54 21.47
N HIS A 73 -2.27 17.69 20.59
CA HIS A 73 -3.53 17.92 19.89
C HIS A 73 -4.68 17.19 20.56
N GLN A 74 -5.87 17.79 20.51
CA GLN A 74 -7.13 17.19 21.00
C GLN A 74 -8.03 16.91 19.78
N VAL A 75 -8.33 15.65 19.53
CA VAL A 75 -9.20 15.26 18.42
C VAL A 75 -10.37 14.46 18.93
N THR A 76 -11.58 14.92 18.68
CA THR A 76 -12.82 14.23 19.04
C THR A 76 -13.61 13.90 17.80
N LEU A 77 -13.96 12.63 17.64
CA LEU A 77 -14.79 12.11 16.56
C LEU A 77 -16.13 11.64 17.13
N THR A 78 -17.24 12.11 16.55
CA THR A 78 -18.59 11.73 16.98
C THR A 78 -19.41 11.28 15.78
N PHE A 79 -20.00 10.09 15.86
CA PHE A 79 -20.85 9.51 14.82
C PHE A 79 -22.00 8.71 15.45
N ARG A 80 -23.03 8.41 14.65
CA ARG A 80 -24.19 7.62 15.08
C ARG A 80 -23.83 6.13 15.08
N ASP A 81 -24.27 5.42 16.11
CA ASP A 81 -23.99 3.98 16.26
C ASP A 81 -24.57 3.17 15.10
N GLU A 82 -25.75 3.51 14.58
CA GLU A 82 -26.35 2.83 13.43
C GLU A 82 -25.45 2.93 12.19
N SER A 83 -24.94 4.12 11.87
CA SER A 83 -24.03 4.35 10.75
C SER A 83 -22.73 3.55 10.90
N TYR A 84 -22.22 3.46 12.12
CA TYR A 84 -21.04 2.67 12.43
C TYR A 84 -21.29 1.17 12.24
N GLN A 85 -22.42 0.65 12.73
CA GLN A 85 -22.79 -0.77 12.54
C GLN A 85 -22.98 -1.11 11.06
N ASP A 86 -23.55 -0.20 10.27
CA ASP A 86 -23.71 -0.35 8.81
C ASP A 86 -22.35 -0.44 8.11
N MET A 87 -21.42 0.47 8.44
CA MET A 87 -20.05 0.44 7.90
C MET A 87 -19.35 -0.88 8.23
N LEU A 88 -19.46 -1.36 9.46
CA LEU A 88 -18.88 -2.65 9.88
C LEU A 88 -19.54 -3.81 9.15
N THR A 89 -20.86 -3.78 8.97
CA THR A 89 -21.61 -4.83 8.26
C THR A 89 -21.08 -4.97 6.82
N GLU A 90 -20.97 -3.87 6.08
CA GLU A 90 -20.44 -3.88 4.71
C GLU A 90 -18.96 -4.33 4.68
N TYR A 91 -18.13 -3.84 5.63
CA TYR A 91 -16.74 -4.28 5.70
C TYR A 91 -16.60 -5.78 5.99
N PHE A 92 -17.36 -6.32 6.95
CA PHE A 92 -17.26 -7.74 7.30
C PHE A 92 -17.88 -8.66 6.24
N LYS A 93 -18.88 -8.19 5.49
CA LYS A 93 -19.52 -8.91 4.38
C LYS A 93 -18.60 -8.98 3.16
N ASP A 94 -18.23 -7.85 2.57
CA ASP A 94 -17.57 -7.76 1.27
C ASP A 94 -16.15 -7.18 1.33
N GLY A 95 -15.80 -6.51 2.43
CA GLY A 95 -14.53 -5.79 2.61
C GLY A 95 -14.59 -4.36 2.15
N ASP A 96 -15.77 -3.87 1.83
CA ASP A 96 -15.97 -2.51 1.40
C ASP A 96 -15.78 -1.53 2.56
N LYS A 97 -15.03 -0.47 2.29
CA LYS A 97 -14.72 0.58 3.26
C LYS A 97 -15.59 1.80 2.96
N LYS A 98 -16.86 1.66 3.26
CA LYS A 98 -17.86 2.72 3.06
C LYS A 98 -17.58 3.91 3.96
N TYR A 99 -17.73 5.13 3.43
CA TYR A 99 -17.77 6.33 4.25
C TYR A 99 -19.09 6.45 5.01
N VAL A 100 -18.99 6.91 6.25
CA VAL A 100 -20.14 7.32 7.08
C VAL A 100 -19.89 8.73 7.59
N GLU A 101 -20.99 9.45 7.82
CA GLU A 101 -20.95 10.83 8.29
C GLU A 101 -20.61 10.90 9.78
N ALA A 102 -19.76 11.86 10.14
CA ALA A 102 -19.34 12.14 11.51
C ALA A 102 -19.10 13.63 11.72
N ASP A 103 -19.13 14.05 12.98
CA ASP A 103 -18.64 15.36 13.42
C ASP A 103 -17.23 15.20 13.97
N LEU A 104 -16.33 16.08 13.56
CA LEU A 104 -14.95 16.14 14.03
C LEU A 104 -14.71 17.45 14.77
N THR A 105 -13.98 17.38 15.87
CA THR A 105 -13.44 18.57 16.55
C THR A 105 -11.94 18.41 16.68
N VAL A 106 -11.16 19.38 16.22
CA VAL A 106 -9.70 19.43 16.32
C VAL A 106 -9.30 20.69 17.06
N ASP A 107 -8.67 20.55 18.21
CA ASP A 107 -8.22 21.68 19.07
C ASP A 107 -9.31 22.74 19.28
N GLY A 108 -10.54 22.29 19.56
CA GLY A 108 -11.71 23.13 19.75
C GLY A 108 -12.40 23.62 18.48
N THR A 109 -11.81 23.44 17.30
CA THR A 109 -12.43 23.79 16.01
C THR A 109 -13.36 22.68 15.57
N ARG A 110 -14.66 22.96 15.51
CA ARG A 110 -15.68 21.98 15.06
C ARG A 110 -15.79 21.95 13.54
N ILE A 111 -15.77 20.76 12.98
CA ILE A 111 -15.92 20.47 11.54
C ILE A 111 -17.02 19.41 11.41
N PRO A 112 -18.29 19.84 11.20
CA PRO A 112 -19.41 18.91 11.10
C PRO A 112 -19.41 18.18 9.76
N SER A 113 -20.10 17.05 9.68
CA SER A 113 -20.36 16.30 8.44
C SER A 113 -19.09 15.90 7.67
N VAL A 114 -18.05 15.45 8.39
CA VAL A 114 -16.88 14.81 7.75
C VAL A 114 -17.20 13.37 7.38
N GLY A 115 -16.57 12.86 6.32
CA GLY A 115 -16.60 11.44 5.99
C GLY A 115 -15.55 10.66 6.80
N ILE A 116 -15.95 9.55 7.40
CA ILE A 116 -15.00 8.64 8.04
C ILE A 116 -15.15 7.23 7.50
N ARG A 117 -14.04 6.53 7.36
CA ARG A 117 -14.03 5.10 7.02
C ARG A 117 -12.81 4.38 7.59
N LEU A 118 -12.89 3.05 7.66
CA LEU A 118 -11.75 2.22 8.03
C LEU A 118 -10.60 2.39 7.00
N LYS A 119 -9.35 2.50 7.51
CA LYS A 119 -8.15 2.65 6.69
C LYS A 119 -7.23 1.43 6.82
N GLY A 120 -6.56 1.09 5.72
CA GLY A 120 -5.57 0.02 5.65
C GLY A 120 -6.12 -1.29 5.06
N ASN A 121 -5.21 -2.16 4.63
CA ASN A 121 -5.51 -3.49 4.11
C ASN A 121 -4.95 -4.56 5.05
N SER A 122 -3.63 -4.63 5.20
CA SER A 122 -2.95 -5.54 6.13
C SER A 122 -3.32 -5.27 7.58
N THR A 123 -3.39 -4.01 7.98
CA THR A 123 -3.76 -3.56 9.33
C THR A 123 -5.12 -4.08 9.77
N LEU A 124 -6.10 -4.11 8.86
CA LEU A 124 -7.46 -4.56 9.15
C LEU A 124 -7.63 -6.09 9.12
N GLN A 125 -6.58 -6.85 8.78
CA GLN A 125 -6.67 -8.32 8.78
C GLN A 125 -6.89 -8.89 10.17
N GLY A 126 -6.42 -8.21 11.22
CA GLY A 126 -6.62 -8.58 12.63
C GLY A 126 -7.90 -8.01 13.26
N LEU A 127 -8.73 -7.28 12.50
CA LEU A 127 -9.96 -6.70 13.04
C LEU A 127 -10.99 -7.77 13.35
N THR A 128 -11.52 -7.73 14.57
CA THR A 128 -12.64 -8.55 15.03
C THR A 128 -13.87 -7.68 15.30
N TRP A 129 -15.06 -8.27 15.10
CA TRP A 129 -16.34 -7.69 15.45
C TRP A 129 -17.24 -8.74 16.04
N LYS A 130 -17.79 -8.50 17.24
CA LYS A 130 -18.58 -9.46 18.01
C LYS A 130 -17.85 -10.81 18.15
N GLY A 131 -16.52 -10.72 18.39
CA GLY A 131 -15.65 -11.89 18.55
C GLY A 131 -15.35 -12.68 17.27
N ARG A 132 -15.75 -12.19 16.09
CA ARG A 132 -15.53 -12.85 14.81
C ARG A 132 -14.55 -12.06 13.96
N SER A 133 -13.59 -12.73 13.33
CA SER A 133 -12.77 -12.16 12.26
C SER A 133 -13.51 -12.24 10.93
N ARG A 134 -13.19 -11.33 10.01
CA ARG A 134 -13.73 -11.38 8.66
C ARG A 134 -13.27 -12.64 7.96
N VAL A 135 -14.23 -13.49 7.55
CA VAL A 135 -13.95 -14.64 6.68
C VAL A 135 -13.69 -14.08 5.28
N ARG A 136 -12.46 -14.19 4.80
CA ARG A 136 -12.17 -13.93 3.39
C ARG A 136 -12.93 -14.97 2.57
N SER A 137 -13.99 -14.58 1.89
CA SER A 137 -14.56 -15.37 0.79
C SER A 137 -13.42 -15.56 -0.21
N GLY A 138 -12.96 -16.81 -0.31
CA GLY A 138 -11.73 -17.14 -1.00
C GLY A 138 -11.73 -16.76 -2.48
N ARG A 139 -11.06 -15.65 -2.81
CA ARG A 139 -10.15 -15.65 -3.93
C ARG A 139 -8.81 -16.10 -3.36
N ALA A 140 -8.68 -17.42 -3.24
CA ALA A 140 -7.39 -18.05 -3.07
C ALA A 140 -6.53 -17.61 -4.26
N GLY A 141 -5.56 -16.71 -4.00
CA GLY A 141 -4.31 -16.74 -4.71
C GLY A 141 -3.63 -18.07 -4.34
N GLY A 142 -4.26 -19.17 -4.70
CA GLY A 142 -3.68 -20.50 -4.72
C GLY A 142 -2.88 -20.58 -6.00
N LEU A 143 -1.65 -21.03 -5.87
CA LEU A 143 -0.85 -21.64 -6.93
C LEU A 143 -1.76 -22.40 -7.90
N PRO A 144 -1.45 -22.48 -9.22
CA PRO A 144 -2.29 -23.14 -10.21
C PRO A 144 -2.30 -24.66 -9.95
N GLY A 145 -3.27 -25.10 -9.18
CA GLY A 145 -3.67 -26.47 -8.89
C GLY A 145 -5.17 -26.55 -8.89
N GLY A 146 -5.82 -25.80 -9.80
CA GLY A 146 -7.25 -25.85 -10.02
C GLY A 146 -7.64 -27.23 -10.56
N ARG A 147 -8.65 -27.83 -9.91
CA ARG A 147 -9.32 -29.04 -10.39
C ARG A 147 -9.75 -28.82 -11.84
N PRO A 148 -9.43 -29.74 -12.78
CA PRO A 148 -9.87 -29.61 -14.17
C PRO A 148 -11.40 -29.54 -14.25
N PRO A 149 -11.97 -28.84 -15.26
CA PRO A 149 -13.40 -28.84 -15.51
C PRO A 149 -13.91 -30.27 -15.72
N ASP A 150 -15.13 -30.57 -15.27
CA ASP A 150 -15.77 -31.85 -15.47
C ASP A 150 -15.76 -32.23 -16.95
N GLY A 151 -15.06 -33.31 -17.29
CA GLY A 151 -14.92 -33.79 -18.67
C GLY A 151 -13.48 -33.85 -19.20
N PHE A 152 -12.48 -33.40 -18.47
CA PHE A 152 -11.08 -33.49 -18.89
C PHE A 152 -10.53 -34.90 -18.64
N ARG A 153 -10.18 -35.66 -19.70
CA ARG A 153 -9.37 -36.88 -19.64
C ARG A 153 -7.91 -36.55 -19.96
N PRO A 154 -6.97 -36.80 -19.05
CA PRO A 154 -5.54 -36.67 -19.37
C PRO A 154 -5.12 -37.69 -20.45
N PRO A 155 -4.11 -37.36 -21.27
CA PRO A 155 -3.50 -38.31 -22.19
C PRO A 155 -2.87 -39.49 -21.44
N ASP A 156 -2.97 -40.68 -22.03
CA ASP A 156 -2.37 -41.89 -21.47
C ASP A 156 -0.85 -41.73 -21.27
N GLY A 157 -0.41 -41.90 -20.00
CA GLY A 157 1.01 -41.80 -19.63
C GLY A 157 1.37 -40.77 -18.57
N PHE A 158 0.44 -39.96 -18.09
CA PHE A 158 0.72 -38.97 -17.03
C PHE A 158 0.64 -39.62 -15.63
N ARG A 159 1.79 -39.71 -14.93
CA ARG A 159 1.89 -40.16 -13.53
C ARG A 159 2.21 -38.95 -12.67
N PRO A 160 1.32 -38.53 -11.73
CA PRO A 160 1.64 -37.44 -10.79
C PRO A 160 2.67 -37.91 -9.75
N PRO A 161 3.52 -37.01 -9.22
CA PRO A 161 4.39 -37.34 -8.10
C PRO A 161 3.57 -37.60 -6.82
N ASP A 162 3.96 -38.63 -6.05
CA ASP A 162 3.33 -39.08 -4.84
C ASP A 162 3.26 -37.99 -3.77
N GLY A 163 2.03 -37.59 -3.42
CA GLY A 163 1.71 -36.73 -2.29
C GLY A 163 0.41 -37.23 -1.63
N GLN A 164 0.55 -37.63 -0.39
CA GLN A 164 -0.42 -38.27 0.50
C GLN A 164 -1.87 -37.81 0.38
N ALA A 165 -2.78 -38.73 0.17
CA ALA A 165 -4.23 -38.55 0.25
C ALA A 165 -4.75 -38.71 1.70
N PRO A 166 -5.83 -37.99 2.08
CA PRO A 166 -6.52 -38.21 3.34
C PRO A 166 -7.43 -39.43 3.22
N SER A 167 -7.40 -40.27 4.22
CA SER A 167 -8.22 -41.48 4.36
C SER A 167 -9.66 -41.14 4.77
N ASP A 168 -10.62 -41.47 3.92
CA ASP A 168 -12.03 -41.60 4.30
C ASP A 168 -12.29 -43.03 4.78
N GLY A 169 -12.87 -43.11 5.98
CA GLY A 169 -13.23 -44.39 6.60
C GLY A 169 -14.47 -45.01 6.01
N GLN A 170 -14.39 -46.32 5.74
CA GLN A 170 -15.55 -47.23 5.79
C GLN A 170 -15.15 -48.60 6.32
N THR A 171 -15.97 -49.07 7.26
CA THR A 171 -15.97 -50.31 8.02
C THR A 171 -16.18 -51.58 7.20
N ARG A 172 -15.46 -52.69 7.55
CA ARG A 172 -15.90 -54.00 8.01
C ARG A 172 -14.92 -55.15 7.67
N PRO A 173 -15.09 -56.36 8.24
CA PRO A 173 -14.50 -56.82 9.51
C PRO A 173 -13.66 -58.11 9.35
N GLY A 174 -12.92 -58.45 10.41
CA GLY A 174 -12.62 -59.86 10.73
C GLY A 174 -11.19 -60.33 10.56
N GLY A 175 -10.61 -60.84 11.66
CA GLY A 175 -9.42 -61.70 11.62
C GLY A 175 -8.49 -61.55 12.82
N GLN A 176 -8.63 -62.40 13.78
CA GLN A 176 -7.82 -62.61 14.99
C GLN A 176 -6.37 -62.94 14.70
N THR A 177 -5.41 -62.50 15.56
CA THR A 177 -4.67 -63.40 16.49
C THR A 177 -3.60 -62.62 17.28
N GLN A 178 -3.69 -62.77 18.58
CA GLN A 178 -2.73 -63.04 19.68
C GLN A 178 -1.29 -62.46 19.64
N GLY A 179 -0.90 -61.89 20.80
CA GLY A 179 0.44 -61.98 21.33
C GLY A 179 0.82 -60.88 22.32
N ASP A 180 0.50 -61.13 23.59
CA ASP A 180 1.20 -60.92 24.86
C ASP A 180 2.08 -59.66 25.09
N GLY A 181 1.77 -58.95 26.22
CA GLY A 181 2.81 -58.69 27.19
C GLY A 181 2.79 -57.34 27.90
N GLN A 182 2.19 -57.35 29.06
CA GLN A 182 2.53 -56.65 30.31
C GLN A 182 2.13 -55.18 30.55
N ALA A 183 1.45 -55.10 31.67
CA ALA A 183 0.85 -53.99 32.39
C ALA A 183 1.87 -53.13 33.17
N GLN A 184 1.43 -51.97 33.48
CA GLN A 184 1.46 -51.17 34.74
C GLN A 184 1.55 -49.70 34.42
N THR A 185 0.89 -48.71 34.98
CA THR A 185 0.09 -48.55 36.19
C THR A 185 -0.73 -47.26 36.06
N ARG A 186 -1.83 -47.19 36.78
CA ARG A 186 -2.76 -46.08 36.99
C ARG A 186 -2.07 -44.77 37.40
N GLY A 187 -2.49 -43.67 36.78
CA GLY A 187 -2.33 -42.30 37.30
C GLY A 187 -3.55 -41.46 36.93
N GLN A 188 -4.19 -40.92 37.93
CA GLN A 188 -5.49 -40.28 38.01
C GLN A 188 -5.69 -39.10 37.03
N ALA A 189 -6.91 -38.99 36.49
CA ALA A 189 -7.43 -37.84 35.78
C ALA A 189 -7.60 -36.63 36.71
N GLN A 190 -7.07 -35.47 36.34
CA GLN A 190 -7.51 -34.18 36.83
C GLN A 190 -8.22 -33.43 35.68
N PRO A 191 -9.33 -32.72 35.97
CA PRO A 191 -10.12 -32.03 34.96
C PRO A 191 -9.59 -30.62 34.67
N GLY A 192 -9.56 -30.28 33.40
CA GLY A 192 -9.81 -28.90 32.95
C GLY A 192 -8.69 -27.89 33.08
N ALA A 193 -7.69 -27.92 32.20
CA ALA A 193 -7.01 -26.71 31.79
C ALA A 193 -7.41 -26.43 30.32
N GLN A 194 -8.29 -25.46 30.15
CA GLN A 194 -8.55 -24.86 28.85
C GLN A 194 -7.22 -24.32 28.31
N ARG A 195 -6.70 -24.93 27.27
CA ARG A 195 -5.60 -24.38 26.47
C ARG A 195 -6.11 -23.10 25.84
N PRO A 196 -5.46 -21.95 26.02
CA PRO A 196 -5.75 -20.78 25.22
C PRO A 196 -5.55 -21.15 23.76
N GLY A 197 -6.55 -20.84 22.92
CA GLY A 197 -6.52 -21.10 21.51
C GLY A 197 -5.23 -20.57 20.89
N GLY A 198 -4.42 -21.46 20.37
CA GLY A 198 -3.20 -21.15 19.64
C GLY A 198 -3.55 -20.40 18.36
N GLY A 199 -3.52 -19.07 18.43
CA GLY A 199 -3.47 -18.23 17.26
C GLY A 199 -2.20 -18.60 16.48
N ARG A 200 -2.33 -18.92 15.22
CA ARG A 200 -1.20 -19.11 14.31
C ARG A 200 -0.33 -17.83 14.35
N PRO A 201 0.97 -17.90 14.69
CA PRO A 201 1.85 -16.77 14.53
C PRO A 201 2.09 -16.59 13.03
N GLY A 202 1.54 -15.53 12.44
CA GLY A 202 1.70 -15.28 11.01
C GLY A 202 0.83 -14.17 10.42
N GLY A 203 0.11 -13.39 11.23
CA GLY A 203 -0.67 -12.27 10.76
C GLY A 203 -0.01 -10.93 11.12
N PHE A 204 0.26 -10.11 10.12
CA PHE A 204 0.82 -8.76 10.26
C PHE A 204 -0.15 -7.73 10.85
N GLY A 205 -1.37 -8.14 11.25
CA GLY A 205 -2.42 -7.26 11.74
C GLY A 205 -2.30 -6.98 13.23
N ALA A 206 -2.47 -5.72 13.63
CA ALA A 206 -2.80 -5.36 15.00
C ALA A 206 -4.05 -6.14 15.44
N SER A 207 -4.12 -6.57 16.71
CA SER A 207 -5.35 -7.15 17.28
C SER A 207 -6.34 -6.02 17.52
N LEU A 208 -7.13 -5.68 16.51
CA LEU A 208 -8.11 -4.61 16.54
C LEU A 208 -9.50 -5.17 16.86
N LYS A 209 -10.28 -4.43 17.65
CA LYS A 209 -11.67 -4.75 17.96
C LYS A 209 -12.57 -3.61 17.51
N ALA A 210 -13.63 -3.95 16.78
CA ALA A 210 -14.61 -2.97 16.36
C ALA A 210 -15.36 -2.32 17.54
N GLU A 211 -15.38 -2.97 18.69
CA GLU A 211 -15.94 -2.46 19.94
C GLU A 211 -15.08 -1.36 20.59
N GLU A 212 -13.88 -1.13 20.08
CA GLU A 212 -12.92 -0.13 20.54
C GLU A 212 -12.60 0.87 19.40
N PRO A 213 -13.58 1.69 18.95
CA PRO A 213 -13.41 2.55 17.77
C PRO A 213 -12.31 3.60 17.93
N GLU A 214 -11.97 3.99 19.17
CA GLU A 214 -10.83 4.86 19.48
C GLU A 214 -9.49 4.26 19.09
N ASN A 215 -9.40 2.92 18.94
CA ASN A 215 -8.19 2.19 18.57
C ASN A 215 -8.13 1.82 17.08
N LEU A 216 -9.19 2.11 16.31
CA LEU A 216 -9.25 1.75 14.88
C LEU A 216 -8.44 2.72 14.00
N PRO A 217 -7.96 2.24 12.85
CA PRO A 217 -7.38 3.10 11.83
C PRO A 217 -8.47 3.82 11.05
N TRP A 218 -8.45 5.15 11.06
CA TRP A 218 -9.42 5.97 10.35
C TRP A 218 -8.80 6.72 9.17
N LEU A 219 -9.55 6.84 8.10
CA LEU A 219 -9.39 7.88 7.10
C LEU A 219 -10.55 8.85 7.26
N ILE A 220 -10.22 10.09 7.53
CA ILE A 220 -11.16 11.21 7.64
C ILE A 220 -11.10 11.97 6.32
N SER A 221 -12.24 12.21 5.67
CA SER A 221 -12.39 13.04 4.46
C SER A 221 -13.18 14.29 4.85
N PHE A 222 -12.61 15.44 4.57
CA PHE A 222 -13.25 16.71 4.88
C PHE A 222 -14.30 17.09 3.84
N ASP A 223 -14.16 16.59 2.62
CA ASP A 223 -14.98 16.92 1.45
C ASP A 223 -16.05 15.88 1.07
N GLU A 224 -16.07 14.71 1.71
CA GLU A 224 -16.97 13.60 1.35
C GLU A 224 -18.45 14.00 1.35
N PHE A 225 -18.90 14.75 2.34
CA PHE A 225 -20.30 15.21 2.49
C PHE A 225 -20.46 16.72 2.29
N VAL A 226 -19.37 17.47 2.13
CA VAL A 226 -19.35 18.91 1.87
C VAL A 226 -18.29 19.21 0.81
N GLU A 227 -18.73 19.29 -0.44
CA GLU A 227 -17.87 19.48 -1.61
C GLU A 227 -16.92 20.66 -1.45
N GLY A 228 -15.65 20.47 -1.82
CA GLY A 228 -14.59 21.48 -1.79
C GLY A 228 -14.13 21.89 -0.40
N ARG A 229 -14.60 21.22 0.68
CA ARG A 229 -14.15 21.54 2.03
C ARG A 229 -12.78 20.97 2.32
N ARG A 230 -11.93 21.78 2.96
CA ARG A 230 -10.60 21.43 3.46
C ARG A 230 -10.48 21.82 4.93
N TYR A 231 -9.50 21.23 5.59
CA TYR A 231 -9.01 21.66 6.89
C TYR A 231 -7.52 21.93 6.80
N GLN A 232 -7.14 23.20 6.90
CA GLN A 232 -5.75 23.68 6.73
C GLN A 232 -5.11 23.17 5.42
N GLY A 233 -5.86 23.27 4.32
CA GLY A 233 -5.43 22.84 3.00
C GLY A 233 -5.59 21.33 2.71
N HIS A 234 -5.93 20.50 3.72
CA HIS A 234 -6.07 19.05 3.57
C HIS A 234 -7.49 18.64 3.23
N THR A 235 -7.65 17.74 2.26
CA THR A 235 -8.92 17.07 1.98
C THR A 235 -9.09 15.80 2.82
N GLN A 236 -7.97 15.18 3.23
CA GLN A 236 -7.99 13.93 4.00
C GLN A 236 -6.95 13.90 5.12
N LEU A 237 -7.27 13.16 6.19
CA LEU A 237 -6.40 12.93 7.33
C LEU A 237 -6.40 11.44 7.71
N ALA A 238 -5.23 10.85 7.92
CA ALA A 238 -5.10 9.48 8.40
C ALA A 238 -4.85 9.46 9.91
N VAL A 239 -5.64 8.67 10.64
CA VAL A 239 -5.42 8.35 12.06
C VAL A 239 -4.87 6.92 12.12
N ARG A 240 -3.64 6.77 12.62
CA ARG A 240 -2.96 5.46 12.64
C ARG A 240 -3.37 4.65 13.88
N PRO A 241 -3.55 3.34 13.78
CA PRO A 241 -3.79 2.49 14.93
C PRO A 241 -2.49 2.20 15.66
N ALA A 242 -2.55 1.89 16.95
CA ALA A 242 -1.44 1.26 17.63
C ALA A 242 -1.12 -0.08 16.94
N ALA A 243 0.14 -0.30 16.57
CA ALA A 243 0.59 -1.54 15.96
C ALA A 243 1.15 -2.50 17.01
N MET A 244 1.09 -3.83 16.76
CA MET A 244 1.59 -4.81 17.74
C MET A 244 3.08 -4.65 18.08
N GLN A 245 3.89 -4.21 17.11
CA GLN A 245 5.35 -4.06 17.28
C GLN A 245 5.75 -2.64 17.68
N SER A 246 4.87 -1.68 17.51
CA SER A 246 5.08 -0.27 17.80
C SER A 246 3.80 0.33 18.41
N PRO A 247 3.53 0.10 19.69
CA PRO A 247 2.31 0.57 20.35
C PRO A 247 2.20 2.09 20.41
N ALA A 248 3.32 2.81 20.45
CA ALA A 248 3.37 4.27 20.36
C ALA A 248 3.63 4.79 18.95
N LEU A 249 3.82 3.91 17.94
CA LEU A 249 4.15 4.25 16.54
C LEU A 249 5.38 5.17 16.41
N LEU A 250 6.36 5.03 17.32
CA LEU A 250 7.59 5.79 17.27
C LEU A 250 8.42 5.48 16.04
N ASN A 251 8.37 4.24 15.54
CA ASN A 251 9.05 3.84 14.31
C ASN A 251 8.55 4.60 13.08
N GLU A 252 7.24 4.76 12.92
CA GLU A 252 6.65 5.51 11.79
C GLU A 252 6.90 7.00 11.92
N ALA A 253 6.71 7.57 13.11
CA ALA A 253 6.97 8.98 13.38
C ALA A 253 8.45 9.34 13.13
N LEU A 254 9.38 8.50 13.62
CA LEU A 254 10.82 8.66 13.39
C LEU A 254 11.16 8.55 11.89
N ALA A 255 10.63 7.55 11.20
CA ALA A 255 10.90 7.35 9.78
C ALA A 255 10.43 8.54 8.92
N ILE A 256 9.23 9.05 9.18
CA ILE A 256 8.71 10.26 8.53
C ILE A 256 9.64 11.45 8.78
N ALA A 257 10.04 11.67 10.04
CA ALA A 257 10.92 12.77 10.41
C ALA A 257 12.31 12.65 9.76
N MET A 258 12.88 11.44 9.67
CA MET A 258 14.16 11.19 9.01
C MET A 258 14.11 11.44 7.50
N VAL A 259 13.01 11.07 6.82
CA VAL A 259 12.84 11.39 5.40
C VAL A 259 12.81 12.92 5.19
N GLY A 260 12.10 13.64 6.06
CA GLY A 260 12.09 15.11 6.04
C GLY A 260 13.46 15.73 6.31
N ALA A 261 14.19 15.23 7.31
CA ALA A 261 15.55 15.68 7.64
C ALA A 261 16.56 15.40 6.51
N ALA A 262 16.32 14.39 5.69
CA ALA A 262 17.08 14.11 4.47
C ALA A 262 16.75 15.04 3.30
N GLY A 263 15.80 15.98 3.46
CA GLY A 263 15.39 16.91 2.41
C GLY A 263 14.48 16.32 1.34
N GLU A 264 13.93 15.12 1.56
CA GLU A 264 12.99 14.50 0.63
C GLU A 264 11.53 14.83 0.99
N PRO A 265 10.64 14.94 -0.01
CA PRO A 265 9.21 15.11 0.23
C PRO A 265 8.66 13.96 1.06
N THR A 266 7.97 14.29 2.14
CA THR A 266 7.38 13.32 3.05
C THR A 266 6.05 13.82 3.62
N GLN A 267 5.35 12.92 4.31
CA GLN A 267 4.18 13.27 5.11
C GLN A 267 4.60 14.13 6.31
N ARG A 268 3.66 14.94 6.81
CA ARG A 268 3.74 15.51 8.16
C ARG A 268 3.01 14.58 9.13
N SER A 269 3.41 14.59 10.39
CA SER A 269 2.74 13.83 11.43
C SER A 269 2.80 14.52 12.78
N ALA A 270 1.76 14.29 13.59
CA ALA A 270 1.70 14.75 14.98
C ALA A 270 0.92 13.75 15.83
N TYR A 271 1.18 13.73 17.12
CA TYR A 271 0.38 12.94 18.06
C TYR A 271 -0.83 13.73 18.56
N ALA A 272 -1.94 13.03 18.75
CA ALA A 272 -3.17 13.59 19.29
C ALA A 272 -3.78 12.69 20.35
N SER A 273 -4.42 13.30 21.34
CA SER A 273 -5.37 12.66 22.23
C SER A 273 -6.69 12.47 21.47
N PHE A 274 -6.94 11.26 21.01
CA PHE A 274 -8.05 10.94 20.09
C PHE A 274 -9.19 10.26 20.83
N ALA A 275 -10.32 10.92 20.93
CA ALA A 275 -11.53 10.43 21.58
C ALA A 275 -12.64 10.14 20.55
N VAL A 276 -13.42 9.10 20.78
CA VAL A 276 -14.53 8.69 19.91
C VAL A 276 -15.81 8.52 20.75
N ASN A 277 -16.91 9.19 20.37
CA ASN A 277 -18.23 9.06 20.99
C ASN A 277 -18.21 9.19 22.52
N GLY A 278 -17.41 10.14 23.05
CA GLY A 278 -17.30 10.37 24.49
C GLY A 278 -16.55 9.30 25.28
N ARG A 279 -15.87 8.35 24.61
CA ARG A 279 -14.98 7.37 25.25
C ARG A 279 -13.67 8.04 25.65
N ALA A 280 -12.94 7.41 26.57
CA ALA A 280 -11.62 7.91 26.98
C ALA A 280 -10.69 8.08 25.77
N ALA A 281 -9.94 9.17 25.76
CA ALA A 281 -8.98 9.43 24.70
C ALA A 281 -7.84 8.42 24.71
N ALA A 282 -7.35 8.09 23.52
CA ALA A 282 -6.15 7.30 23.31
C ALA A 282 -5.14 8.11 22.48
N PRO A 283 -3.83 8.01 22.77
CA PRO A 283 -2.82 8.69 21.98
C PRO A 283 -2.75 8.05 20.58
N ARG A 284 -2.84 8.87 19.54
CA ARG A 284 -2.86 8.41 18.15
C ARG A 284 -1.92 9.24 17.30
N LEU A 285 -1.23 8.60 16.38
CA LEU A 285 -0.45 9.29 15.37
C LEU A 285 -1.38 9.74 14.24
N LEU A 286 -1.50 11.05 14.05
CA LEU A 286 -2.08 11.67 12.88
C LEU A 286 -1.01 11.72 11.80
N VAL A 287 -1.33 11.27 10.60
CA VAL A 287 -0.41 11.29 9.45
C VAL A 287 -1.09 11.97 8.29
N GLU A 288 -0.38 12.92 7.72
CA GLU A 288 -0.82 13.60 6.51
C GLU A 288 -1.11 12.58 5.39
N TYR A 289 -2.27 12.72 4.76
CA TYR A 289 -2.58 11.95 3.57
C TYR A 289 -2.02 12.67 2.34
N LEU A 290 -1.48 11.91 1.38
CA LEU A 290 -0.98 12.48 0.14
C LEU A 290 -2.17 12.72 -0.80
N ASP A 291 -2.91 13.76 -0.52
CA ASP A 291 -4.10 14.21 -1.21
C ASP A 291 -3.82 15.36 -2.20
N GLU A 292 -4.86 16.03 -2.66
CA GLU A 292 -4.75 17.16 -3.58
C GLU A 292 -4.00 18.33 -2.94
N GLY A 293 -4.25 18.62 -1.66
CA GLY A 293 -3.55 19.68 -0.93
C GLY A 293 -2.05 19.38 -0.73
N TYR A 294 -1.70 18.10 -0.55
CA TYR A 294 -0.30 17.69 -0.57
C TYR A 294 0.34 17.93 -1.94
N ALA A 295 -0.35 17.57 -3.03
CA ALA A 295 0.15 17.77 -4.39
C ALA A 295 0.35 19.27 -4.71
N GLU A 296 -0.56 20.13 -4.28
CA GLU A 296 -0.45 21.59 -4.44
C GLU A 296 0.81 22.15 -3.76
N ARG A 297 1.21 21.61 -2.60
CA ARG A 297 2.45 22.03 -1.92
C ARG A 297 3.73 21.58 -2.62
N LEU A 298 3.67 20.52 -3.42
CA LEU A 298 4.81 20.08 -4.23
C LEU A 298 5.06 21.00 -5.42
N GLY A 299 4.04 21.73 -5.88
CA GLY A 299 4.12 22.66 -6.99
C GLY A 299 3.25 22.31 -8.19
N HIS A 300 3.71 22.64 -9.39
CA HIS A 300 2.99 22.42 -10.64
C HIS A 300 3.24 21.02 -11.18
N GLY A 301 2.36 20.06 -10.84
CA GLY A 301 2.55 18.68 -11.25
C GLY A 301 1.39 17.75 -10.93
N VAL A 302 1.58 16.49 -11.27
CA VAL A 302 0.58 15.43 -11.08
C VAL A 302 1.10 14.37 -10.12
N LEU A 303 0.30 14.05 -9.12
CA LEU A 303 0.61 13.02 -8.14
C LEU A 303 -0.12 11.72 -8.47
N TYR A 304 0.62 10.64 -8.58
CA TYR A 304 0.10 9.30 -8.82
C TYR A 304 0.43 8.38 -7.66
N LYS A 305 -0.57 7.70 -7.14
CA LYS A 305 -0.43 6.69 -6.09
C LYS A 305 -0.23 5.31 -6.70
N SER A 306 0.83 4.60 -6.31
CA SER A 306 0.93 3.17 -6.53
C SER A 306 -0.05 2.43 -5.61
N LEU A 307 -0.78 1.45 -6.15
CA LEU A 307 -1.69 0.60 -5.40
C LEU A 307 -0.97 -0.68 -4.95
N ALA A 308 -1.48 -1.34 -3.91
CA ALA A 308 -0.85 -2.57 -3.39
C ALA A 308 -0.85 -3.74 -4.42
N SER A 309 -1.74 -3.69 -5.41
CA SER A 309 -1.79 -4.60 -6.56
C SER A 309 -0.85 -4.21 -7.69
N SER A 310 -0.23 -3.04 -7.61
CA SER A 310 0.53 -2.42 -8.69
C SER A 310 1.61 -3.33 -9.26
N ARG A 311 1.63 -3.36 -10.58
CA ARG A 311 2.72 -3.91 -11.38
C ARG A 311 3.37 -2.74 -12.12
N PHE A 312 4.64 -2.52 -11.92
CA PHE A 312 5.40 -1.58 -12.74
C PHE A 312 5.80 -2.30 -14.03
N ALA A 313 4.79 -2.56 -14.89
CA ALA A 313 4.92 -3.34 -16.13
C ALA A 313 4.08 -2.70 -17.23
N TYR A 314 4.64 -2.66 -18.45
CA TYR A 314 3.94 -2.11 -19.62
C TYR A 314 2.85 -3.07 -20.10
N GLN A 315 1.62 -2.56 -20.19
CA GLN A 315 0.42 -3.32 -20.53
C GLN A 315 -0.26 -2.80 -21.82
N GLY A 316 0.44 -1.95 -22.60
CA GLY A 316 -0.12 -1.27 -23.78
C GLY A 316 -0.49 0.18 -23.48
N GLU A 317 -1.12 0.83 -24.47
CA GLU A 317 -1.47 2.26 -24.40
C GLU A 317 -2.86 2.52 -23.79
N ASP A 318 -3.65 1.48 -23.51
CA ASP A 318 -4.96 1.63 -22.89
C ASP A 318 -4.79 1.92 -21.39
N GLN A 319 -5.12 3.15 -20.98
CA GLN A 319 -4.97 3.59 -19.60
C GLN A 319 -5.85 2.82 -18.62
N THR A 320 -6.93 2.19 -19.08
CA THR A 320 -7.83 1.41 -18.22
C THR A 320 -7.17 0.14 -17.68
N GLU A 321 -6.18 -0.41 -18.41
CA GLU A 321 -5.39 -1.57 -17.96
C GLU A 321 -4.53 -1.27 -16.73
N TYR A 322 -4.27 0.01 -16.41
CA TYR A 322 -3.49 0.46 -15.27
C TYR A 322 -4.33 0.91 -14.07
N ALA A 323 -5.66 0.77 -14.14
CA ALA A 323 -6.58 1.20 -13.08
C ALA A 323 -6.35 0.49 -11.74
N ASP A 324 -5.86 -0.77 -11.77
CA ASP A 324 -5.50 -1.55 -10.60
C ASP A 324 -4.03 -1.34 -10.15
N ASP A 325 -3.25 -0.58 -10.92
CA ASP A 325 -1.83 -0.32 -10.66
C ASP A 325 -1.60 1.09 -10.12
N PHE A 326 -2.22 2.10 -10.73
CA PHE A 326 -2.01 3.50 -10.34
C PHE A 326 -3.32 4.28 -10.24
N LYS A 327 -3.34 5.19 -9.26
CA LYS A 327 -4.45 6.14 -9.07
C LYS A 327 -3.91 7.56 -9.16
N GLN A 328 -4.43 8.35 -10.09
CA GLN A 328 -4.18 9.79 -10.13
C GLN A 328 -4.87 10.47 -8.94
N VAL A 329 -4.13 11.35 -8.25
CA VAL A 329 -4.61 12.04 -7.04
C VAL A 329 -5.25 13.39 -7.40
N ASN A 330 -4.51 14.28 -8.06
CA ASN A 330 -4.94 15.63 -8.42
C ASN A 330 -5.11 15.80 -9.95
N LEU A 331 -5.61 16.94 -10.38
CA LEU A 331 -5.84 17.32 -11.79
C LEU A 331 -6.64 16.27 -12.59
N LYS A 332 -7.59 15.58 -11.94
CA LYS A 332 -8.47 14.60 -12.59
C LYS A 332 -9.34 15.28 -13.63
N GLY A 333 -9.38 14.71 -14.83
CA GLY A 333 -10.09 15.28 -15.98
C GLY A 333 -9.30 16.34 -16.77
N GLU A 334 -8.18 16.83 -16.24
CA GLU A 334 -7.26 17.72 -16.95
C GLU A 334 -5.99 16.99 -17.39
N ARG A 335 -5.56 16.04 -16.61
CA ARG A 335 -4.40 15.15 -16.85
C ARG A 335 -4.83 13.69 -16.71
N ASP A 336 -3.95 12.79 -17.10
CA ASP A 336 -4.19 11.35 -17.15
C ASP A 336 -2.96 10.53 -16.74
N LEU A 337 -2.99 9.21 -16.93
CA LEU A 337 -1.91 8.28 -16.58
C LEU A 337 -0.81 8.20 -17.66
N GLN A 338 -0.93 8.89 -18.81
CA GLN A 338 0.01 8.75 -19.92
C GLN A 338 1.48 8.94 -19.52
N PRO A 339 1.86 9.94 -18.70
CA PRO A 339 3.25 10.08 -18.28
C PRO A 339 3.80 8.85 -17.55
N VAL A 340 2.96 8.20 -16.72
CA VAL A 340 3.35 6.97 -15.99
C VAL A 340 3.53 5.82 -16.97
N ILE A 341 2.63 5.66 -17.94
CA ILE A 341 2.69 4.62 -18.98
C ILE A 341 3.96 4.80 -19.81
N ASP A 342 4.26 6.04 -20.22
CA ASP A 342 5.45 6.36 -20.99
C ASP A 342 6.75 6.06 -20.21
N LEU A 343 6.78 6.35 -18.90
CA LEU A 343 7.90 6.00 -18.05
C LEU A 343 8.08 4.48 -17.96
N ILE A 344 7.01 3.74 -17.69
CA ILE A 344 7.05 2.26 -17.59
C ILE A 344 7.54 1.66 -18.89
N ARG A 345 6.94 2.04 -20.03
CA ARG A 345 7.32 1.57 -21.36
C ARG A 345 8.80 1.82 -21.64
N TRP A 346 9.26 3.05 -21.37
CA TRP A 346 10.64 3.42 -21.60
C TRP A 346 11.60 2.64 -20.70
N VAL A 347 11.29 2.50 -19.41
CA VAL A 347 12.12 1.72 -18.47
C VAL A 347 12.22 0.27 -18.90
N GLU A 348 11.15 -0.36 -19.35
CA GLU A 348 11.20 -1.76 -19.79
C GLU A 348 11.94 -1.95 -21.11
N GLN A 349 11.72 -1.07 -22.07
CA GLN A 349 12.21 -1.24 -23.45
C GLN A 349 13.60 -0.69 -23.68
N SER A 350 14.09 0.23 -22.84
CA SER A 350 15.43 0.80 -22.98
C SER A 350 16.52 -0.24 -22.81
N SER A 351 17.55 -0.20 -23.68
CA SER A 351 18.83 -0.89 -23.46
C SER A 351 19.55 -0.34 -22.24
N ALA A 352 20.61 -1.00 -21.77
CA ALA A 352 21.41 -0.52 -20.64
C ALA A 352 22.03 0.86 -20.94
N GLU A 353 22.52 1.07 -22.16
CA GLU A 353 23.13 2.35 -22.57
C GLU A 353 22.09 3.49 -22.66
N GLU A 354 20.91 3.22 -23.26
CA GLU A 354 19.81 4.19 -23.30
C GLU A 354 19.32 4.53 -21.90
N PHE A 355 19.23 3.53 -21.02
CA PHE A 355 18.84 3.75 -19.63
C PHE A 355 19.83 4.63 -18.89
N ALA A 356 21.13 4.33 -19.00
CA ALA A 356 22.20 5.10 -18.35
C ALA A 356 22.22 6.58 -18.79
N THR A 357 22.00 6.84 -20.08
CA THR A 357 22.08 8.21 -20.63
C THR A 357 20.76 8.97 -20.58
N GLY A 358 19.61 8.25 -20.62
CA GLY A 358 18.29 8.86 -20.78
C GLY A 358 17.46 8.98 -19.51
N LEU A 359 17.82 8.32 -18.39
CA LEU A 359 17.02 8.32 -17.17
C LEU A 359 16.89 9.71 -16.54
N ALA A 360 17.98 10.48 -16.49
CA ALA A 360 18.00 11.81 -15.88
C ALA A 360 17.07 12.83 -16.58
N ALA A 361 16.69 12.58 -17.83
CA ALA A 361 15.69 13.40 -18.52
C ALA A 361 14.24 13.07 -18.11
N ARG A 362 14.00 11.98 -17.38
CA ARG A 362 12.67 11.46 -17.01
C ARG A 362 12.46 11.34 -15.51
N LEU A 363 13.52 11.23 -14.76
CA LEU A 363 13.52 11.02 -13.31
C LEU A 363 14.54 11.95 -12.65
N ASP A 364 14.20 12.49 -11.50
CA ASP A 364 15.16 13.14 -10.61
C ASP A 364 16.05 12.03 -10.00
N VAL A 365 17.18 11.76 -10.65
CA VAL A 365 18.06 10.63 -10.32
C VAL A 365 18.74 10.79 -8.96
N GLU A 366 18.99 12.03 -8.51
CA GLU A 366 19.58 12.31 -7.19
C GLU A 366 18.57 12.04 -6.08
N SER A 367 17.34 12.56 -6.21
CA SER A 367 16.24 12.26 -5.30
C SER A 367 15.93 10.76 -5.28
N PHE A 368 15.97 10.09 -6.44
CA PHE A 368 15.71 8.65 -6.51
C PHE A 368 16.82 7.82 -5.83
N ALA A 369 18.09 8.19 -6.02
CA ALA A 369 19.20 7.57 -5.31
C ALA A 369 19.04 7.71 -3.79
N ARG A 370 18.67 8.92 -3.34
CA ARG A 370 18.40 9.23 -1.93
C ARG A 370 17.19 8.46 -1.41
N TYR A 371 16.10 8.37 -2.19
CA TYR A 371 14.94 7.54 -1.85
C TYR A 371 15.35 6.08 -1.60
N VAL A 372 16.10 5.46 -2.55
CA VAL A 372 16.54 4.06 -2.42
C VAL A 372 17.44 3.87 -1.20
N ALA A 373 18.37 4.81 -0.95
CA ALA A 373 19.26 4.79 0.19
C ALA A 373 18.50 4.96 1.52
N LEU A 374 17.51 5.85 1.58
CA LEU A 374 16.64 6.04 2.75
C LEU A 374 15.90 4.75 3.12
N GLN A 375 15.33 4.01 2.15
CA GLN A 375 14.65 2.75 2.45
C GLN A 375 15.60 1.74 3.13
N LYS A 376 16.88 1.76 2.74
CA LYS A 376 17.91 0.92 3.38
C LYS A 376 18.30 1.42 4.77
N VAL A 377 18.51 2.74 4.94
CA VAL A 377 18.82 3.36 6.25
C VAL A 377 17.69 3.09 7.23
N LEU A 378 16.45 3.21 6.80
CA LEU A 378 15.24 2.98 7.60
C LEU A 378 14.92 1.49 7.81
N LEU A 379 15.68 0.54 7.24
CA LEU A 379 15.35 -0.89 7.28
C LEU A 379 13.90 -1.17 6.82
N ASN A 380 13.44 -0.45 5.83
CA ASN A 380 12.08 -0.61 5.30
C ASN A 380 12.07 -1.63 4.17
N PHE A 381 11.54 -2.83 4.45
CA PHE A 381 11.39 -3.89 3.43
C PHE A 381 10.16 -3.68 2.54
N ASP A 382 9.20 -2.85 2.98
CA ASP A 382 7.92 -2.63 2.29
C ASP A 382 7.91 -1.32 1.49
N ASP A 383 9.00 -1.07 0.78
CA ASP A 383 9.19 0.05 -0.14
C ASP A 383 8.47 -0.18 -1.49
N MET A 384 8.86 0.55 -2.54
CA MET A 384 8.34 0.40 -3.89
C MET A 384 8.49 -1.02 -4.46
N ALA A 385 9.50 -1.77 -4.02
CA ALA A 385 9.76 -3.15 -4.42
C ALA A 385 9.15 -4.17 -3.45
N GLY A 386 8.66 -3.73 -2.29
CA GLY A 386 8.04 -4.55 -1.27
C GLY A 386 6.61 -5.00 -1.60
N PRO A 387 6.01 -5.83 -0.76
CA PRO A 387 4.66 -6.37 -1.01
C PRO A 387 3.55 -5.32 -0.99
N GLY A 388 3.73 -4.20 -0.28
CA GLY A 388 2.75 -3.10 -0.21
C GLY A 388 2.82 -2.12 -1.36
N ARG A 389 3.90 -2.13 -2.15
CA ARG A 389 4.13 -1.16 -3.23
C ARG A 389 4.00 0.29 -2.74
N ASN A 390 4.61 0.61 -1.60
CA ASN A 390 4.38 1.82 -0.84
C ASN A 390 5.19 3.01 -1.39
N TYR A 391 4.70 3.61 -2.47
CA TYR A 391 5.26 4.82 -3.04
C TYR A 391 4.23 5.62 -3.81
N TYR A 392 4.55 6.90 -4.06
CA TYR A 392 3.88 7.75 -5.04
C TYR A 392 4.89 8.21 -6.09
N LEU A 393 4.38 8.57 -7.25
CA LEU A 393 5.12 9.25 -8.32
C LEU A 393 4.61 10.68 -8.43
N TRP A 394 5.49 11.64 -8.26
CA TRP A 394 5.23 13.04 -8.59
C TRP A 394 5.79 13.33 -9.97
N TYR A 395 4.95 13.73 -10.90
CA TYR A 395 5.34 14.18 -12.22
C TYR A 395 5.32 15.71 -12.26
N ASP A 396 6.49 16.32 -12.26
CA ASP A 396 6.66 17.76 -12.35
C ASP A 396 6.42 18.20 -13.81
N LEU A 397 5.44 19.07 -14.03
CA LEU A 397 5.02 19.52 -15.36
C LEU A 397 5.98 20.56 -15.97
N ASP A 398 6.80 21.22 -15.16
CA ASP A 398 7.75 22.22 -15.65
C ASP A 398 9.03 21.56 -16.15
N THR A 399 9.46 20.49 -15.51
CA THR A 399 10.69 19.75 -15.88
C THR A 399 10.43 18.45 -16.64
N ALA A 400 9.18 17.99 -16.73
CA ALA A 400 8.77 16.70 -17.28
C ALA A 400 9.52 15.51 -16.65
N ARG A 401 9.86 15.59 -15.35
CA ARG A 401 10.57 14.55 -14.61
C ARG A 401 9.73 14.02 -13.45
N PHE A 402 9.95 12.75 -13.17
CA PHE A 402 9.37 12.11 -12.00
C PHE A 402 10.24 12.26 -10.76
N LYS A 403 9.61 12.28 -9.60
CA LYS A 403 10.20 12.08 -8.28
C LYS A 403 9.42 10.96 -7.56
N VAL A 404 10.13 10.08 -6.85
CA VAL A 404 9.50 9.01 -6.06
C VAL A 404 9.35 9.48 -4.63
N ILE A 405 8.13 9.34 -4.08
CA ILE A 405 7.81 9.78 -2.71
C ILE A 405 7.50 8.56 -1.85
N SER A 406 8.12 8.50 -0.68
CA SER A 406 7.90 7.44 0.31
C SER A 406 6.48 7.49 0.88
N TRP A 407 5.92 6.31 1.12
CA TRP A 407 4.58 6.15 1.71
C TRP A 407 4.54 4.96 2.66
N ASP A 408 3.69 5.04 3.72
CA ASP A 408 3.36 3.96 4.65
C ASP A 408 4.60 3.36 5.33
N LEU A 409 5.34 4.21 6.05
CA LEU A 409 6.61 3.87 6.70
C LEU A 409 6.44 3.09 8.03
N ASN A 410 5.28 2.52 8.28
CA ASN A 410 4.94 1.80 9.50
C ASN A 410 5.75 0.51 9.74
N PHE A 411 6.45 0.01 8.73
CA PHE A 411 7.37 -1.12 8.83
C PHE A 411 8.84 -0.72 8.90
N ALA A 412 9.14 0.57 9.02
CA ALA A 412 10.51 1.03 9.22
C ALA A 412 11.12 0.44 10.50
N PHE A 413 12.44 0.25 10.49
CA PHE A 413 13.25 -0.32 11.56
C PHE A 413 12.91 -1.78 11.92
N ASN A 414 12.27 -2.51 10.99
CA ASN A 414 11.90 -3.90 11.18
C ASN A 414 12.75 -4.84 10.29
N GLY A 415 14.05 -4.80 10.48
CA GLY A 415 15.03 -5.60 9.74
C GLY A 415 16.30 -5.83 10.56
N ASP A 416 17.29 -6.46 9.92
CA ASP A 416 18.62 -6.64 10.53
C ASP A 416 19.34 -5.29 10.62
N ALA A 417 19.58 -4.81 11.84
CA ALA A 417 20.24 -3.54 12.09
C ALA A 417 21.70 -3.49 11.55
N THR A 418 22.31 -4.63 11.25
CA THR A 418 23.67 -4.71 10.69
C THR A 418 23.70 -4.72 9.17
N ALA A 419 22.52 -4.77 8.51
CA ALA A 419 22.44 -4.83 7.06
C ALA A 419 23.10 -3.61 6.39
N GLY A 420 23.97 -3.86 5.45
CA GLY A 420 24.68 -2.85 4.65
C GLY A 420 23.86 -2.34 3.44
N PRO A 421 24.48 -1.49 2.61
CA PRO A 421 23.82 -0.90 1.44
C PRO A 421 23.39 -1.93 0.39
N ASP A 422 24.14 -3.03 0.26
CA ASP A 422 23.88 -4.07 -0.75
C ASP A 422 23.00 -5.21 -0.24
N ASP A 423 22.77 -5.29 1.06
CA ASP A 423 21.96 -6.35 1.65
C ASP A 423 20.47 -6.19 1.33
N THR A 424 19.77 -7.30 1.18
CA THR A 424 18.31 -7.29 1.06
C THR A 424 17.69 -7.12 2.43
N ILE A 425 16.85 -6.09 2.60
CA ILE A 425 16.07 -5.91 3.81
C ILE A 425 14.89 -6.89 3.77
N THR A 426 14.86 -7.81 4.72
CA THR A 426 13.77 -8.78 4.89
C THR A 426 13.10 -8.58 6.24
N MET A 427 11.82 -8.98 6.33
CA MET A 427 11.11 -8.92 7.59
C MET A 427 11.61 -9.99 8.56
N GLY A 428 11.83 -9.57 9.80
CA GLY A 428 11.98 -10.46 10.95
C GLY A 428 13.41 -10.95 11.21
N SER A 429 13.72 -10.97 12.48
CA SER A 429 14.81 -11.59 13.24
C SER A 429 16.25 -11.21 12.88
N PRO A 430 16.99 -10.71 13.87
CA PRO A 430 18.44 -10.68 13.80
C PRO A 430 18.94 -12.09 13.43
N ARG A 431 19.85 -12.18 12.48
CA ARG A 431 20.61 -13.42 12.23
C ARG A 431 21.21 -13.87 13.56
N THR A 432 20.78 -15.01 14.07
CA THR A 432 21.56 -15.73 15.06
C THR A 432 22.83 -16.23 14.35
N PRO A 433 24.03 -16.10 14.94
CA PRO A 433 25.31 -16.43 14.31
C PRO A 433 25.50 -17.91 13.90
N GLN A 434 24.47 -18.72 13.90
CA GLN A 434 24.53 -20.18 13.73
C GLN A 434 23.94 -20.70 12.42
N SER A 435 23.64 -19.86 11.45
CA SER A 435 23.22 -20.33 10.12
C SER A 435 24.18 -19.86 9.02
N GLU A 436 25.48 -20.20 9.15
CA GLU A 436 26.38 -20.30 8.01
C GLU A 436 26.02 -21.57 7.22
N GLN A 437 24.90 -21.57 6.53
CA GLN A 437 24.73 -22.37 5.33
C GLN A 437 24.33 -21.42 4.21
N PRO A 438 25.17 -21.30 3.15
CA PRO A 438 24.74 -20.61 1.95
C PRO A 438 23.60 -21.43 1.38
N GLN A 439 22.38 -20.91 1.40
CA GLN A 439 21.32 -21.42 0.54
C GLN A 439 21.69 -21.06 -0.92
N ALA A 440 22.63 -21.83 -1.44
CA ALA A 440 22.86 -21.93 -2.87
C ALA A 440 21.58 -22.54 -3.47
N GLY A 441 20.77 -21.72 -4.13
CA GLY A 441 19.65 -22.22 -4.89
C GLY A 441 18.41 -21.35 -5.02
N GLN A 442 18.40 -20.07 -4.69
CA GLN A 442 17.38 -19.21 -5.27
C GLN A 442 17.87 -18.72 -6.64
N ARG A 443 17.59 -19.56 -7.66
CA ARG A 443 17.76 -19.22 -9.06
C ARG A 443 16.94 -17.96 -9.37
N ALA A 444 17.59 -16.94 -9.91
CA ALA A 444 16.95 -15.91 -10.72
C ALA A 444 16.19 -16.60 -11.85
N GLY A 445 14.87 -16.76 -11.70
CA GLY A 445 14.04 -17.50 -12.65
C GLY A 445 12.73 -17.99 -12.07
N GLY A 446 12.09 -17.20 -11.18
CA GLY A 446 10.69 -17.42 -10.81
C GLY A 446 9.74 -16.80 -11.83
N PRO A 447 8.48 -17.27 -11.95
CA PRO A 447 7.53 -16.72 -12.90
C PRO A 447 7.30 -15.23 -12.64
N LYS A 448 7.13 -14.46 -13.71
CA LYS A 448 6.88 -13.01 -13.71
C LYS A 448 5.73 -12.65 -12.76
N GLY A 449 6.06 -12.19 -11.54
CA GLY A 449 5.16 -11.91 -10.43
C GLY A 449 5.91 -11.80 -9.10
N GLY A 450 7.25 -11.87 -9.11
CA GLY A 450 8.11 -11.77 -7.94
C GLY A 450 8.14 -10.35 -7.33
N ILE A 451 8.45 -10.31 -6.05
CA ILE A 451 8.83 -9.11 -5.31
C ILE A 451 10.02 -8.46 -6.05
N GLY A 452 9.87 -7.21 -6.50
CA GLY A 452 10.87 -6.49 -7.26
C GLY A 452 10.28 -5.25 -7.93
N HIS A 453 11.13 -4.38 -8.48
CA HIS A 453 10.71 -3.19 -9.21
C HIS A 453 11.73 -2.85 -10.31
N THR A 454 11.35 -3.00 -11.56
CA THR A 454 12.24 -2.89 -12.73
C THR A 454 13.06 -1.60 -12.76
N LEU A 455 12.45 -0.44 -12.42
CA LEU A 455 13.16 0.83 -12.35
C LEU A 455 14.30 0.78 -11.29
N LYS A 456 14.01 0.29 -10.08
CA LYS A 456 14.97 0.19 -8.99
C LYS A 456 16.10 -0.81 -9.33
N GLU A 457 15.74 -1.93 -9.94
CA GLU A 457 16.71 -2.97 -10.35
C GLU A 457 17.67 -2.46 -11.43
N LYS A 458 17.14 -1.83 -12.50
CA LYS A 458 17.98 -1.24 -13.56
C LYS A 458 18.85 -0.11 -13.02
N PHE A 459 18.33 0.73 -12.12
CA PHE A 459 19.07 1.81 -11.48
C PHE A 459 20.28 1.30 -10.69
N LEU A 460 20.09 0.28 -9.86
CA LEU A 460 21.17 -0.29 -9.06
C LEU A 460 22.13 -1.19 -9.89
N ALA A 461 21.73 -1.66 -11.06
CA ALA A 461 22.57 -2.42 -11.97
C ALA A 461 23.52 -1.52 -12.80
N ASP A 462 23.15 -0.26 -13.01
CA ASP A 462 24.01 0.70 -13.71
C ASP A 462 25.14 1.21 -12.81
N ALA A 463 26.38 1.17 -13.28
CA ALA A 463 27.55 1.52 -12.48
C ALA A 463 27.58 3.01 -12.08
N GLY A 464 27.05 3.90 -12.90
CA GLY A 464 26.97 5.34 -12.63
C GLY A 464 25.94 5.65 -11.54
N PHE A 465 24.75 5.10 -11.68
CA PHE A 465 23.69 5.26 -10.69
C PHE A 465 23.97 4.49 -9.39
N LYS A 466 24.67 3.36 -9.45
CA LYS A 466 25.12 2.66 -8.25
C LYS A 466 26.09 3.53 -7.43
N LYS A 467 27.05 4.20 -8.06
CA LYS A 467 27.94 5.15 -7.37
C LYS A 467 27.17 6.35 -6.80
N LEU A 468 26.14 6.84 -7.50
CA LEU A 468 25.27 7.89 -6.99
C LEU A 468 24.53 7.42 -5.73
N TYR A 469 23.96 6.24 -5.76
CA TYR A 469 23.31 5.60 -4.61
C TYR A 469 24.27 5.45 -3.41
N GLU A 470 25.48 4.96 -3.64
CA GLU A 470 26.51 4.78 -2.60
C GLU A 470 26.89 6.13 -1.95
N ARG A 471 27.04 7.17 -2.76
CA ARG A 471 27.29 8.53 -2.27
C ARG A 471 26.15 9.06 -1.40
N GLU A 472 24.90 8.93 -1.86
CA GLU A 472 23.72 9.35 -1.10
C GLU A 472 23.58 8.54 0.19
N TYR A 473 23.88 7.24 0.15
CA TYR A 473 23.88 6.38 1.33
C TYR A 473 24.90 6.84 2.39
N ALA A 474 26.12 7.14 1.98
CA ALA A 474 27.16 7.66 2.87
C ALA A 474 26.78 9.04 3.45
N THR A 475 26.15 9.89 2.64
CA THR A 475 25.65 11.19 3.10
C THR A 475 24.55 11.02 4.15
N LEU A 476 23.56 10.17 3.90
CA LEU A 476 22.48 9.87 4.85
C LEU A 476 23.00 9.23 6.15
N TYR A 477 24.00 8.36 6.05
CA TYR A 477 24.64 7.81 7.25
C TYR A 477 25.23 8.92 8.11
N ARG A 478 26.04 9.81 7.52
CA ARG A 478 26.69 10.91 8.24
C ARG A 478 25.66 11.85 8.86
N ASP A 479 24.67 12.29 8.07
CA ASP A 479 23.77 13.39 8.41
C ASP A 479 22.56 12.92 9.27
N LEU A 480 22.25 11.63 9.32
CA LEU A 480 21.13 11.10 10.11
C LEU A 480 21.58 10.22 11.29
N LEU A 481 22.59 9.36 11.08
CA LEU A 481 23.02 8.40 12.09
C LEU A 481 24.30 8.86 12.80
N GLY A 482 25.30 9.29 12.02
CA GLY A 482 26.61 9.63 12.53
C GLY A 482 26.66 10.88 13.39
N ASP A 483 25.83 11.87 13.10
CA ASP A 483 25.72 13.12 13.85
C ASP A 483 24.70 13.09 14.99
N GLY A 484 23.91 11.97 15.14
CA GLY A 484 22.91 11.79 16.17
C GLY A 484 21.55 12.41 15.87
N THR A 485 21.30 12.93 14.67
CA THR A 485 20.00 13.50 14.26
C THR A 485 18.85 12.52 14.47
N ALA A 486 19.00 11.24 14.06
CA ALA A 486 17.95 10.23 14.25
C ALA A 486 17.62 9.98 15.73
N ALA A 487 18.61 10.01 16.63
CA ALA A 487 18.38 9.87 18.06
C ALA A 487 17.60 11.06 18.62
N GLY A 488 17.96 12.28 18.21
CA GLY A 488 17.22 13.51 18.59
C GLY A 488 15.78 13.52 18.10
N LEU A 489 15.53 13.06 16.86
CA LEU A 489 14.18 12.93 16.30
C LEU A 489 13.34 11.88 17.06
N LEU A 490 13.96 10.78 17.49
CA LEU A 490 13.29 9.77 18.31
C LEU A 490 12.88 10.34 19.67
N ASP A 491 13.77 11.12 20.32
CA ASP A 491 13.47 11.75 21.60
C ASP A 491 12.34 12.79 21.47
N GLN A 492 12.30 13.54 20.38
CA GLN A 492 11.20 14.46 20.06
C GLN A 492 9.87 13.71 19.89
N ALA A 493 9.87 12.60 19.12
CA ALA A 493 8.68 11.78 18.91
C ALA A 493 8.16 11.17 20.23
N LEU A 494 9.06 10.65 21.07
CA LEU A 494 8.73 10.12 22.39
C LEU A 494 8.11 11.18 23.29
N ALA A 495 8.73 12.36 23.35
CA ALA A 495 8.22 13.49 24.12
C ALA A 495 6.85 13.97 23.61
N ALA A 496 6.66 14.00 22.28
CA ALA A 496 5.37 14.34 21.67
C ALA A 496 4.28 13.33 22.02
N TYR A 497 4.56 12.04 21.97
CA TYR A 497 3.64 10.99 22.40
C TYR A 497 3.24 11.16 23.86
N GLY A 498 4.22 11.34 24.76
CA GLY A 498 4.02 11.42 26.22
C GLY A 498 3.16 12.60 26.68
N ARG A 499 2.98 13.64 25.86
CA ARG A 499 2.11 14.80 26.18
C ARG A 499 0.63 14.54 26.00
N ASN A 500 0.25 13.41 25.37
CA ASN A 500 -1.14 13.11 25.06
C ASN A 500 -1.85 12.37 26.20
N GLU A 501 -3.14 12.64 26.36
CA GLU A 501 -4.00 11.95 27.30
C GLU A 501 -4.03 10.44 26.99
N GLY A 502 -3.97 9.60 28.01
CA GLY A 502 -3.95 8.14 27.89
C GLY A 502 -2.62 7.57 27.41
N ALA A 503 -1.53 8.37 27.34
CA ALA A 503 -0.23 7.89 26.92
C ALA A 503 0.35 6.86 27.91
N ASP A 504 0.65 5.66 27.43
CA ASP A 504 1.40 4.65 28.17
C ASP A 504 2.90 4.92 28.01
N THR A 505 3.43 5.80 28.86
CA THR A 505 4.83 6.24 28.80
C THR A 505 5.79 5.08 29.02
N ALA A 506 5.44 4.10 29.84
CA ALA A 506 6.30 2.94 30.11
C ALA A 506 6.46 2.06 28.85
N LYS A 507 5.39 1.83 28.10
CA LYS A 507 5.47 1.11 26.82
C LYS A 507 6.22 1.92 25.76
N ALA A 508 5.99 3.23 25.69
CA ALA A 508 6.67 4.10 24.73
C ALA A 508 8.18 4.17 25.01
N GLU A 509 8.60 4.27 26.28
CA GLU A 509 10.02 4.21 26.64
C GLU A 509 10.68 2.89 26.27
N LYS A 510 9.98 1.76 26.46
CA LYS A 510 10.48 0.45 26.04
C LYS A 510 10.64 0.37 24.52
N GLU A 511 9.70 0.92 23.76
CA GLU A 511 9.78 1.01 22.30
C GLU A 511 10.95 1.91 21.90
N ALA A 512 11.07 3.10 22.49
CA ALA A 512 12.17 4.03 22.24
C ALA A 512 13.54 3.39 22.55
N ALA A 513 13.67 2.67 23.65
CA ALA A 513 14.91 1.95 23.99
C ALA A 513 15.28 0.90 22.93
N THR A 514 14.29 0.20 22.38
CA THR A 514 14.51 -0.76 21.28
C THR A 514 14.97 -0.04 20.01
N LEU A 515 14.33 1.07 19.64
CA LEU A 515 14.73 1.87 18.48
C LEU A 515 16.11 2.50 18.66
N ARG A 516 16.45 3.04 19.84
CA ARG A 516 17.80 3.56 20.14
C ARG A 516 18.86 2.49 19.94
N LYS A 517 18.62 1.28 20.45
CA LYS A 517 19.53 0.14 20.23
C LYS A 517 19.68 -0.21 18.75
N THR A 518 18.58 -0.15 17.98
CA THR A 518 18.63 -0.36 16.54
C THR A 518 19.47 0.70 15.85
N LEU A 519 19.27 1.99 16.19
CA LEU A 519 20.05 3.11 15.62
C LEU A 519 21.53 2.99 15.99
N GLU A 520 21.87 2.69 17.25
CA GLU A 520 23.25 2.48 17.70
C GLU A 520 23.91 1.35 16.94
N THR A 521 23.23 0.20 16.82
CA THR A 521 23.76 -0.96 16.08
C THR A 521 24.00 -0.60 14.61
N ARG A 522 23.06 0.13 13.97
CA ARG A 522 23.25 0.59 12.59
C ARG A 522 24.42 1.55 12.46
N THR A 523 24.52 2.53 13.35
CA THR A 523 25.62 3.50 13.36
C THR A 523 26.98 2.79 13.45
N GLN A 524 27.10 1.78 14.32
CA GLN A 524 28.34 1.01 14.46
C GLN A 524 28.62 0.13 13.23
N ALA A 525 27.61 -0.60 12.74
CA ALA A 525 27.78 -1.51 11.62
C ALA A 525 28.16 -0.78 10.32
N LEU A 526 27.62 0.41 10.11
CA LEU A 526 27.85 1.19 8.89
C LEU A 526 29.10 2.09 8.96
N LYS A 527 29.69 2.27 10.15
CA LYS A 527 30.88 3.13 10.33
C LYS A 527 32.06 2.75 9.46
N SER A 528 32.22 1.46 9.15
CA SER A 528 33.32 0.96 8.31
C SER A 528 33.04 1.07 6.81
N LEU A 529 31.83 1.47 6.40
CA LEU A 529 31.40 1.55 5.01
C LEU A 529 31.42 2.99 4.47
N THR A 530 31.68 3.96 5.34
CA THR A 530 31.78 5.40 5.07
C THR A 530 33.16 5.94 5.46
#